data_98204a96b97e11cea1bffc5643e0f99a
#
_entry.id   98204a96b97e11cea1bffc5643e0f99a
#
_cell.length_a   1.000
_cell.length_b   1.000
_cell.length_c   1.000
_cell.angle_alpha   90.00
_cell.angle_beta   90.00
_cell.angle_gamma   90.00
#
_symmetry.space_group_name_H-M   'P 1'
#
loop_
_entity.id
_entity.type
_entity.pdbx_description
1 polymer ?
#
loop_
_entity_poly.entity_id
_entity_poly.type
_entity_poly.pdbx_seq_one_letter_code
_entity_poly.pdbx_strand_id
1 'polypeptide(L)'
;MKRIATTLLVAGLMATPMLALPPPAAAAVSVGISIGIAPPPMPVYAQPIAPGPGYLWTPGYWAWDPGYGDYYWVPGTWVMPPQIGLLWTPGWWGWSAGYYRWNPGYWGPRVGFYGGINYGYGYFGTGYVGGYWRGRDFYYNRAVNNVNVTNIRNVYVNKTVINNVHVNRVSYNGGRGGLTAQPSASQRRFANERRWSPTSMQAQQRDRAM
;
A
#
# COMPACT_ATOMS: atom_id res chain seq x y z
N MET A 1 -56.96 37.65 -54.75
CA MET A 1 -56.87 36.85 -53.50
C MET A 1 -55.50 36.19 -53.43
N LYS A 2 -54.58 36.77 -52.71
CA LYS A 2 -53.21 36.26 -52.55
C LYS A 2 -53.13 35.45 -51.21
N ARG A 3 -52.80 34.16 -51.31
CA ARG A 3 -52.57 33.29 -50.18
C ARG A 3 -51.09 33.41 -49.76
N ILE A 4 -50.85 33.85 -48.58
CA ILE A 4 -49.52 33.92 -47.92
C ILE A 4 -49.30 32.57 -47.24
N ALA A 5 -48.27 31.84 -47.70
CA ALA A 5 -47.81 30.59 -47.08
C ALA A 5 -46.74 30.93 -46.00
N THR A 6 -47.05 30.64 -44.75
CA THR A 6 -46.14 30.84 -43.60
C THR A 6 -45.32 29.59 -43.45
N THR A 7 -44.02 29.65 -43.73
CA THR A 7 -43.07 28.56 -43.50
C THR A 7 -42.58 28.62 -42.06
N LEU A 8 -42.91 27.59 -41.26
CA LEU A 8 -42.37 27.39 -39.90
C LEU A 8 -40.98 26.75 -40.01
N LEU A 9 -39.98 27.50 -39.58
CA LEU A 9 -38.60 27.01 -39.44
C LEU A 9 -38.47 26.36 -38.06
N VAL A 10 -38.33 25.01 -38.00
CA VAL A 10 -38.05 24.27 -36.79
C VAL A 10 -36.53 24.24 -36.59
N ALA A 11 -36.02 25.01 -35.65
CA ALA A 11 -34.64 24.97 -35.24
C ALA A 11 -34.42 23.76 -34.29
N GLY A 12 -33.82 22.69 -34.82
CA GLY A 12 -33.41 21.54 -34.03
C GLY A 12 -32.16 21.86 -33.17
N LEU A 13 -32.32 21.89 -31.87
CA LEU A 13 -31.24 22.05 -30.93
C LEU A 13 -30.50 20.71 -30.84
N MET A 14 -29.33 20.60 -31.49
CA MET A 14 -28.42 19.45 -31.33
C MET A 14 -27.70 19.58 -29.97
N ALA A 15 -28.12 18.79 -28.95
CA ALA A 15 -27.38 18.63 -27.72
C ALA A 15 -26.18 17.73 -27.96
N THR A 16 -25.00 18.31 -28.00
CA THR A 16 -23.73 17.54 -28.03
C THR A 16 -23.47 16.94 -26.65
N PRO A 17 -23.23 15.62 -26.52
CA PRO A 17 -22.85 15.04 -25.24
C PRO A 17 -21.46 15.57 -24.85
N MET A 18 -21.41 16.29 -23.73
CA MET A 18 -20.18 16.74 -23.12
C MET A 18 -19.47 15.51 -22.52
N LEU A 19 -18.45 15.00 -23.19
CA LEU A 19 -17.57 13.96 -22.68
C LEU A 19 -16.84 14.53 -21.46
N ALA A 20 -17.26 14.12 -20.25
CA ALA A 20 -16.54 14.42 -19.03
C ALA A 20 -15.17 13.77 -19.08
N LEU A 21 -14.12 14.57 -19.25
CA LEU A 21 -12.74 14.12 -19.10
C LEU A 21 -12.55 13.64 -17.65
N PRO A 22 -11.95 12.45 -17.43
CA PRO A 22 -11.63 12.02 -16.09
C PRO A 22 -10.65 13.03 -15.46
N PRO A 23 -10.82 13.36 -14.16
CA PRO A 23 -9.91 14.29 -13.50
C PRO A 23 -8.48 13.74 -13.60
N PRO A 24 -7.47 14.59 -13.81
CA PRO A 24 -6.09 14.16 -13.83
C PRO A 24 -5.79 13.48 -12.50
N ALA A 25 -5.25 12.26 -12.56
CA ALA A 25 -4.74 11.59 -11.38
C ALA A 25 -3.68 12.51 -10.77
N ALA A 26 -4.00 13.13 -9.63
CA ALA A 26 -3.04 13.93 -8.89
C ALA A 26 -1.87 13.00 -8.54
N ALA A 27 -0.76 13.15 -9.25
CA ALA A 27 0.49 12.56 -8.83
C ALA A 27 0.74 13.08 -7.41
N ALA A 28 0.68 12.18 -6.43
CA ALA A 28 1.04 12.53 -5.07
C ALA A 28 2.48 13.04 -5.13
N VAL A 29 2.65 14.35 -5.01
CA VAL A 29 3.95 14.95 -4.82
C VAL A 29 4.44 14.41 -3.49
N SER A 30 5.31 13.40 -3.53
CA SER A 30 6.08 13.02 -2.37
C SER A 30 6.97 14.23 -2.06
N VAL A 31 6.55 15.04 -1.11
CA VAL A 31 7.45 16.02 -0.50
C VAL A 31 8.60 15.18 0.04
N GLY A 32 9.75 15.26 -0.63
CA GLY A 32 10.91 14.45 -0.31
C GLY A 32 11.48 14.90 1.03
N ILE A 33 10.97 14.33 2.12
CA ILE A 33 11.56 14.51 3.44
C ILE A 33 12.92 13.82 3.40
N SER A 34 13.99 14.60 3.51
CA SER A 34 15.38 14.12 3.53
C SER A 34 15.90 14.27 4.95
N ILE A 35 16.17 13.15 5.63
CA ILE A 35 16.51 13.10 7.06
C ILE A 35 17.91 12.54 7.21
N GLY A 36 18.75 13.22 7.99
CA GLY A 36 20.13 12.77 8.29
C GLY A 36 20.20 11.69 9.37
N ILE A 37 19.11 11.44 10.10
CA ILE A 37 19.02 10.50 11.22
C ILE A 37 18.38 9.21 10.73
N ALA A 38 18.98 8.04 11.06
CA ALA A 38 18.42 6.75 10.71
C ALA A 38 17.12 6.46 11.48
N PRO A 39 16.12 5.82 10.83
CA PRO A 39 14.94 5.33 11.56
C PRO A 39 15.33 4.36 12.67
N PRO A 40 14.61 4.37 13.81
CA PRO A 40 14.86 3.40 14.90
C PRO A 40 14.65 1.96 14.45
N PRO A 41 15.18 0.97 15.18
CA PRO A 41 14.89 -0.44 14.93
C PRO A 41 13.39 -0.73 14.96
N MET A 42 12.94 -1.69 14.14
CA MET A 42 11.55 -2.15 14.17
C MET A 42 11.15 -2.59 15.60
N PRO A 43 10.05 -2.08 16.18
CA PRO A 43 9.57 -2.54 17.48
C PRO A 43 9.08 -4.00 17.38
N VAL A 44 9.02 -4.69 18.51
CA VAL A 44 8.27 -5.93 18.61
C VAL A 44 6.80 -5.56 18.81
N TYR A 45 5.93 -6.05 17.95
CA TYR A 45 4.49 -5.78 18.03
C TYR A 45 3.68 -7.03 17.68
N ALA A 46 2.46 -7.10 18.21
CA ALA A 46 1.53 -8.17 17.91
C ALA A 46 0.54 -7.73 16.82
N GLN A 47 0.19 -8.64 15.93
CA GLN A 47 -0.90 -8.44 14.99
C GLN A 47 -2.24 -8.70 15.69
N PRO A 48 -3.16 -7.74 15.74
CA PRO A 48 -4.51 -8.00 16.23
C PRO A 48 -5.24 -9.01 15.34
N ILE A 49 -6.30 -9.63 15.88
CA ILE A 49 -7.13 -10.55 15.10
C ILE A 49 -7.76 -9.81 13.91
N ALA A 50 -7.77 -10.45 12.74
CA ALA A 50 -8.41 -9.90 11.55
C ALA A 50 -9.92 -9.68 11.79
N PRO A 51 -10.47 -8.50 11.45
CA PRO A 51 -11.88 -8.17 11.73
C PRO A 51 -12.88 -9.02 10.94
N GLY A 52 -12.47 -9.50 9.75
CA GLY A 52 -13.33 -10.29 8.88
C GLY A 52 -12.67 -10.65 7.55
N PRO A 53 -13.41 -11.35 6.66
CA PRO A 53 -12.91 -11.69 5.34
C PRO A 53 -12.58 -10.45 4.50
N GLY A 54 -11.54 -10.55 3.66
CA GLY A 54 -11.14 -9.50 2.71
C GLY A 54 -10.27 -8.39 3.30
N TYR A 55 -10.11 -8.31 4.62
CA TYR A 55 -9.15 -7.39 5.23
C TYR A 55 -7.72 -7.88 5.01
N LEU A 56 -6.84 -6.98 4.56
CA LEU A 56 -5.42 -7.25 4.41
C LEU A 56 -4.62 -6.51 5.49
N TRP A 57 -3.59 -7.20 5.99
CA TRP A 57 -2.68 -6.58 6.94
C TRP A 57 -1.79 -5.55 6.26
N THR A 58 -1.76 -4.34 6.79
CA THR A 58 -0.80 -3.29 6.46
C THR A 58 0.10 -3.09 7.67
N PRO A 59 1.39 -3.46 7.57
CA PRO A 59 2.29 -3.45 8.72
C PRO A 59 2.57 -2.04 9.21
N GLY A 60 2.96 -1.93 10.49
CA GLY A 60 3.40 -0.67 11.07
C GLY A 60 4.73 -0.20 10.49
N TYR A 61 5.01 1.08 10.64
CA TYR A 61 6.21 1.73 10.11
C TYR A 61 6.58 2.96 10.91
N TRP A 62 7.84 3.37 10.82
CA TRP A 62 8.29 4.66 11.34
C TRP A 62 7.91 5.78 10.39
N ALA A 63 7.16 6.76 10.87
CA ALA A 63 6.90 8.02 10.20
C ALA A 63 7.76 9.12 10.82
N TRP A 64 7.97 10.20 10.09
CA TRP A 64 8.73 11.35 10.55
C TRP A 64 7.78 12.50 10.88
N ASP A 65 7.97 13.10 12.04
CA ASP A 65 7.29 14.33 12.43
C ASP A 65 8.25 15.52 12.24
N PRO A 66 8.02 16.39 11.26
CA PRO A 66 8.86 17.56 11.03
C PRO A 66 8.72 18.62 12.14
N GLY A 67 7.63 18.62 12.90
CA GLY A 67 7.39 19.54 14.01
C GLY A 67 8.25 19.23 15.22
N TYR A 68 8.41 17.95 15.54
CA TYR A 68 9.29 17.48 16.62
C TYR A 68 10.69 17.12 16.14
N GLY A 69 10.90 16.90 14.84
CA GLY A 69 12.19 16.51 14.29
C GLY A 69 12.61 15.10 14.67
N ASP A 70 11.63 14.18 14.84
CA ASP A 70 11.88 12.79 15.27
C ASP A 70 10.92 11.81 14.60
N TYR A 71 11.22 10.52 14.74
CA TYR A 71 10.38 9.43 14.27
C TYR A 71 9.30 9.08 15.29
N TYR A 72 8.10 8.77 14.80
CA TYR A 72 7.03 8.17 15.58
C TYR A 72 6.54 6.88 14.95
N TRP A 73 6.06 5.95 15.76
CA TRP A 73 5.58 4.66 15.30
C TRP A 73 4.12 4.71 14.89
N VAL A 74 3.85 4.41 13.63
CA VAL A 74 2.49 4.17 13.13
C VAL A 74 2.20 2.67 13.24
N PRO A 75 1.28 2.24 14.13
CA PRO A 75 0.95 0.82 14.27
C PRO A 75 0.35 0.24 13.02
N GLY A 76 0.62 -1.05 12.77
CA GLY A 76 -0.05 -1.78 11.68
C GLY A 76 -1.55 -1.90 11.91
N THR A 77 -2.29 -2.07 10.82
CA THR A 77 -3.74 -2.19 10.86
C THR A 77 -4.28 -3.08 9.73
N TRP A 78 -5.45 -3.68 9.97
CA TRP A 78 -6.19 -4.40 8.95
C TRP A 78 -7.01 -3.43 8.10
N VAL A 79 -6.91 -3.53 6.79
CA VAL A 79 -7.52 -2.58 5.84
C VAL A 79 -8.22 -3.34 4.71
N MET A 80 -9.42 -2.92 4.37
CA MET A 80 -10.05 -3.34 3.12
C MET A 80 -9.32 -2.68 1.95
N PRO A 81 -8.83 -3.46 0.97
CA PRO A 81 -8.18 -2.88 -0.20
C PRO A 81 -9.19 -2.05 -1.01
N PRO A 82 -8.75 -1.01 -1.73
CA PRO A 82 -9.65 -0.15 -2.52
C PRO A 82 -10.33 -0.90 -3.65
N GLN A 83 -9.76 -2.03 -4.08
CA GLN A 83 -10.35 -2.95 -5.07
C GLN A 83 -9.95 -4.39 -4.74
N ILE A 84 -10.83 -5.34 -5.06
CA ILE A 84 -10.55 -6.78 -4.99
C ILE A 84 -9.37 -7.10 -5.92
N GLY A 85 -8.49 -7.99 -5.46
CA GLY A 85 -7.30 -8.40 -6.23
C GLY A 85 -6.05 -7.57 -5.93
N LEU A 86 -6.16 -6.47 -5.18
CA LEU A 86 -5.00 -5.66 -4.81
C LEU A 86 -4.32 -6.18 -3.54
N LEU A 87 -2.99 -6.03 -3.52
CA LEU A 87 -2.12 -6.33 -2.40
C LEU A 87 -1.40 -5.04 -1.97
N TRP A 88 -1.06 -4.96 -0.69
CA TRP A 88 -0.33 -3.83 -0.15
C TRP A 88 1.18 -4.01 -0.31
N THR A 89 1.87 -3.02 -0.86
CA THR A 89 3.33 -2.90 -0.78
C THR A 89 3.65 -1.91 0.35
N PRO A 90 4.32 -2.33 1.43
CA PRO A 90 4.69 -1.43 2.51
C PRO A 90 5.59 -0.29 2.06
N GLY A 91 5.40 0.89 2.65
CA GLY A 91 6.35 1.99 2.51
C GLY A 91 7.63 1.68 3.28
N TRP A 92 8.75 2.32 2.91
CA TRP A 92 10.05 2.03 3.50
C TRP A 92 11.01 3.23 3.40
N TRP A 93 11.95 3.29 4.34
CA TRP A 93 13.03 4.26 4.33
C TRP A 93 14.23 3.74 3.55
N GLY A 94 14.71 4.54 2.60
CA GLY A 94 15.90 4.25 1.78
C GLY A 94 16.95 5.33 1.90
N TRP A 95 18.22 4.92 2.02
CA TRP A 95 19.35 5.85 2.00
C TRP A 95 19.72 6.22 0.56
N SER A 96 19.80 7.52 0.28
CA SER A 96 20.23 8.04 -1.01
C SER A 96 20.81 9.43 -0.86
N ALA A 97 21.97 9.66 -1.49
CA ALA A 97 22.65 10.97 -1.52
C ALA A 97 22.84 11.63 -0.14
N GLY A 98 23.20 10.83 0.88
CA GLY A 98 23.50 11.36 2.21
C GLY A 98 22.28 11.48 3.15
N TYR A 99 21.10 11.05 2.72
CA TYR A 99 19.85 11.19 3.49
C TYR A 99 18.97 9.95 3.41
N TYR A 100 18.15 9.74 4.45
CA TYR A 100 17.04 8.80 4.45
C TYR A 100 15.84 9.44 3.78
N ARG A 101 15.25 8.74 2.83
CA ARG A 101 14.05 9.16 2.08
C ARG A 101 12.94 8.16 2.24
N TRP A 102 11.73 8.64 2.48
CA TRP A 102 10.56 7.80 2.56
C TRP A 102 10.07 7.41 1.16
N ASN A 103 9.93 6.12 0.94
CA ASN A 103 9.26 5.54 -0.22
C ASN A 103 7.85 5.13 0.23
N PRO A 104 6.80 5.83 -0.20
CA PRO A 104 5.45 5.57 0.30
C PRO A 104 4.94 4.20 -0.15
N GLY A 105 4.18 3.54 0.73
CA GLY A 105 3.47 2.32 0.40
C GLY A 105 2.32 2.57 -0.57
N TYR A 106 1.89 1.52 -1.26
CA TYR A 106 0.82 1.59 -2.26
C TYR A 106 0.08 0.26 -2.40
N TRP A 107 -1.13 0.32 -2.93
CA TRP A 107 -1.88 -0.84 -3.37
C TRP A 107 -1.57 -1.15 -4.84
N GLY A 108 -1.43 -2.43 -5.16
CA GLY A 108 -1.17 -2.87 -6.53
C GLY A 108 -1.55 -4.34 -6.72
N PRO A 109 -1.61 -4.85 -7.97
CA PRO A 109 -1.92 -6.25 -8.23
C PRO A 109 -0.86 -7.22 -7.69
N ARG A 110 0.32 -6.72 -7.40
CA ARG A 110 1.47 -7.46 -6.85
C ARG A 110 2.18 -6.64 -5.81
N VAL A 111 2.87 -7.33 -4.88
CA VAL A 111 3.73 -6.67 -3.90
C VAL A 111 5.07 -6.35 -4.55
N GLY A 112 5.41 -5.07 -4.58
CA GLY A 112 6.66 -4.56 -5.10
C GLY A 112 7.81 -4.66 -4.10
N PHE A 113 8.89 -3.92 -4.38
CA PHE A 113 10.02 -3.81 -3.48
C PHE A 113 9.68 -2.88 -2.29
N TYR A 114 10.04 -3.30 -1.08
CA TYR A 114 9.83 -2.55 0.15
C TYR A 114 11.10 -2.54 1.04
N GLY A 115 12.24 -2.30 0.40
CA GLY A 115 13.52 -2.10 1.09
C GLY A 115 14.18 -3.35 1.65
N GLY A 116 13.63 -4.54 1.42
CA GLY A 116 14.15 -5.77 2.05
C GLY A 116 13.82 -5.89 3.54
N ILE A 117 12.96 -5.01 4.07
CA ILE A 117 12.64 -4.90 5.50
C ILE A 117 11.73 -6.05 5.93
N ASN A 118 12.07 -6.68 7.05
CA ASN A 118 11.21 -7.66 7.68
C ASN A 118 10.17 -6.97 8.57
N TYR A 119 8.95 -6.79 8.04
CA TYR A 119 7.81 -6.25 8.78
C TYR A 119 7.01 -7.32 9.54
N GLY A 120 7.36 -8.60 9.39
CA GLY A 120 6.56 -9.70 9.94
C GLY A 120 5.24 -9.93 9.19
N TYR A 121 4.44 -10.87 9.68
CA TYR A 121 3.05 -11.12 9.24
C TYR A 121 2.88 -11.24 7.72
N GLY A 122 3.79 -12.00 7.09
CA GLY A 122 3.80 -12.23 5.66
C GLY A 122 4.69 -11.31 4.84
N TYR A 123 5.28 -10.27 5.41
CA TYR A 123 6.24 -9.36 4.78
C TYR A 123 7.65 -9.58 5.34
N PHE A 124 8.37 -10.55 4.82
CA PHE A 124 9.69 -10.99 5.32
C PHE A 124 10.86 -10.51 4.44
N GLY A 125 10.82 -9.27 3.99
CA GLY A 125 11.88 -8.63 3.21
C GLY A 125 11.67 -8.70 1.70
N THR A 126 10.99 -9.72 1.18
CA THR A 126 10.68 -9.84 -0.25
C THR A 126 9.34 -10.51 -0.49
N GLY A 127 8.56 -9.98 -1.44
CA GLY A 127 7.25 -10.51 -1.79
C GLY A 127 6.24 -10.48 -0.63
N TYR A 128 5.21 -11.31 -0.73
CA TYR A 128 4.17 -11.44 0.29
C TYR A 128 3.73 -12.90 0.40
N VAL A 129 3.71 -13.42 1.62
CA VAL A 129 3.33 -14.79 1.93
C VAL A 129 2.19 -14.89 2.94
N GLY A 130 1.55 -13.77 3.25
CA GLY A 130 0.41 -13.70 4.17
C GLY A 130 -0.91 -14.20 3.56
N GLY A 131 -1.00 -14.29 2.24
CA GLY A 131 -2.21 -14.75 1.56
C GLY A 131 -2.22 -14.44 0.07
N TYR A 132 -3.32 -14.81 -0.58
CA TYR A 132 -3.52 -14.55 -2.01
C TYR A 132 -5.01 -14.45 -2.36
N TRP A 133 -5.30 -13.77 -3.46
CA TRP A 133 -6.64 -13.69 -4.03
C TRP A 133 -6.94 -14.90 -4.93
N ARG A 134 -8.13 -15.46 -4.76
CA ARG A 134 -8.72 -16.45 -5.68
C ARG A 134 -10.11 -15.98 -6.04
N GLY A 135 -10.25 -15.44 -7.25
CA GLY A 135 -11.47 -14.75 -7.64
C GLY A 135 -11.73 -13.53 -6.74
N ARG A 136 -12.87 -13.52 -6.05
CA ARG A 136 -13.26 -12.44 -5.13
C ARG A 136 -12.86 -12.68 -3.68
N ASP A 137 -12.31 -13.85 -3.36
CA ASP A 137 -12.01 -14.28 -2.00
C ASP A 137 -10.52 -14.20 -1.71
N PHE A 138 -10.19 -13.66 -0.54
CA PHE A 138 -8.82 -13.66 -0.05
C PHE A 138 -8.57 -14.87 0.86
N TYR A 139 -7.53 -15.63 0.55
CA TYR A 139 -7.10 -16.81 1.30
C TYR A 139 -5.92 -16.46 2.19
N TYR A 140 -6.07 -16.64 3.51
CA TYR A 140 -5.09 -16.25 4.51
C TYR A 140 -4.16 -17.39 4.88
N ASN A 141 -2.85 -17.11 4.93
CA ASN A 141 -1.88 -18.03 5.52
C ASN A 141 -1.89 -17.90 7.05
N ARG A 142 -2.49 -18.87 7.73
CA ARG A 142 -2.57 -18.89 9.21
C ARG A 142 -1.22 -19.07 9.92
N ALA A 143 -0.19 -19.52 9.20
CA ALA A 143 1.15 -19.62 9.80
C ALA A 143 1.74 -18.24 10.13
N VAL A 144 1.26 -17.17 9.46
CA VAL A 144 1.81 -15.81 9.59
C VAL A 144 0.76 -14.73 9.88
N ASN A 145 -0.53 -15.08 9.88
CA ASN A 145 -1.61 -14.14 10.19
C ASN A 145 -2.45 -14.60 11.38
N ASN A 146 -2.82 -13.65 12.22
CA ASN A 146 -3.73 -13.85 13.33
C ASN A 146 -5.18 -13.77 12.83
N VAL A 147 -5.75 -14.89 12.42
CA VAL A 147 -7.12 -14.99 11.90
C VAL A 147 -7.97 -15.95 12.73
N ASN A 148 -9.20 -15.54 13.05
CA ASN A 148 -10.19 -16.42 13.66
C ASN A 148 -10.90 -17.25 12.58
N VAL A 149 -10.71 -18.57 12.63
CA VAL A 149 -11.27 -19.51 11.63
C VAL A 149 -12.77 -19.68 11.71
N THR A 150 -13.39 -19.27 12.79
CA THR A 150 -14.86 -19.25 12.89
C THR A 150 -15.46 -18.19 11.96
N ASN A 151 -14.77 -17.05 11.81
CA ASN A 151 -15.23 -15.92 11.00
C ASN A 151 -14.62 -15.91 9.60
N ILE A 152 -13.39 -16.43 9.44
CA ILE A 152 -12.64 -16.44 8.19
C ILE A 152 -12.34 -17.88 7.80
N ARG A 153 -13.11 -18.42 6.85
CA ARG A 153 -13.02 -19.83 6.41
C ARG A 153 -11.97 -20.05 5.32
N ASN A 154 -11.67 -19.02 4.52
CA ASN A 154 -10.70 -19.07 3.42
C ASN A 154 -9.26 -18.99 3.97
N VAL A 155 -8.78 -20.11 4.50
CA VAL A 155 -7.48 -20.20 5.17
C VAL A 155 -6.66 -21.38 4.69
N TYR A 156 -5.34 -21.25 4.77
CA TYR A 156 -4.39 -22.34 4.56
C TYR A 156 -3.22 -22.21 5.53
N VAL A 157 -2.37 -23.24 5.59
CA VAL A 157 -1.16 -23.24 6.41
C VAL A 157 0.05 -23.51 5.52
N ASN A 158 0.95 -22.55 5.43
CA ASN A 158 2.26 -22.72 4.84
C ASN A 158 3.32 -22.24 5.82
N LYS A 159 3.97 -23.19 6.50
CA LYS A 159 5.03 -22.92 7.49
C LYS A 159 6.43 -22.80 6.85
N THR A 160 6.62 -23.23 5.61
CA THR A 160 7.93 -23.19 4.92
C THR A 160 8.48 -21.77 4.86
N VAL A 161 7.59 -20.79 4.77
CA VAL A 161 7.94 -19.36 4.70
C VAL A 161 8.54 -18.82 6.00
N ILE A 162 8.34 -19.50 7.16
CA ILE A 162 8.85 -19.06 8.46
C ILE A 162 10.25 -19.59 8.71
N ASN A 163 10.59 -20.78 8.17
CA ASN A 163 11.84 -21.48 8.44
C ASN A 163 13.08 -20.76 7.87
N ASN A 164 12.88 -19.83 6.94
CA ASN A 164 13.95 -19.09 6.24
C ASN A 164 13.99 -17.60 6.61
N VAL A 165 13.28 -17.18 7.68
CA VAL A 165 13.24 -15.77 8.08
C VAL A 165 14.41 -15.46 8.99
N HIS A 166 15.36 -14.66 8.50
CA HIS A 166 16.33 -14.01 9.38
C HIS A 166 15.65 -12.86 10.11
N VAL A 167 15.50 -13.01 11.42
CA VAL A 167 14.93 -11.96 12.28
C VAL A 167 15.99 -10.89 12.47
N ASN A 168 15.94 -9.84 11.67
CA ASN A 168 16.61 -8.59 11.95
C ASN A 168 15.55 -7.49 12.22
N ARG A 169 15.92 -6.49 12.97
CA ARG A 169 15.03 -5.37 13.31
C ARG A 169 15.41 -4.08 12.57
N VAL A 170 16.20 -4.19 11.52
CA VAL A 170 16.58 -3.05 10.70
C VAL A 170 15.37 -2.54 9.92
N SER A 171 15.06 -1.27 10.07
CA SER A 171 13.86 -0.61 9.53
C SER A 171 14.10 0.22 8.27
N TYR A 172 15.30 0.16 7.68
CA TYR A 172 15.69 0.93 6.51
C TYR A 172 16.67 0.17 5.61
N ASN A 173 16.76 0.60 4.36
CA ASN A 173 17.67 0.06 3.36
C ASN A 173 18.74 1.08 2.99
N GLY A 174 19.99 0.62 2.86
CA GLY A 174 21.14 1.46 2.56
C GLY A 174 21.67 2.25 3.76
N GLY A 175 22.74 2.99 3.57
CA GLY A 175 23.42 3.73 4.63
C GLY A 175 24.14 2.84 5.64
N ARG A 176 24.68 3.46 6.69
CA ARG A 176 25.43 2.73 7.72
C ARG A 176 24.47 1.88 8.58
N GLY A 177 24.68 0.57 8.60
CA GLY A 177 23.86 -0.36 9.38
C GLY A 177 22.52 -0.72 8.75
N GLY A 178 22.18 -0.18 7.59
CA GLY A 178 20.98 -0.51 6.86
C GLY A 178 21.07 -1.81 6.06
N LEU A 179 19.94 -2.29 5.60
CA LEU A 179 19.86 -3.45 4.70
C LEU A 179 20.46 -3.09 3.32
N THR A 180 21.00 -4.10 2.63
CA THR A 180 21.58 -3.95 1.29
C THR A 180 20.74 -4.62 0.20
N ALA A 181 19.46 -4.87 0.49
CA ALA A 181 18.55 -5.53 -0.43
C ALA A 181 18.35 -4.70 -1.71
N GLN A 182 18.25 -5.39 -2.83
CA GLN A 182 17.96 -4.80 -4.13
C GLN A 182 16.66 -5.37 -4.70
N PRO A 183 15.90 -4.59 -5.47
CA PRO A 183 14.70 -5.09 -6.11
C PRO A 183 15.06 -6.18 -7.14
N SER A 184 14.34 -7.29 -7.12
CA SER A 184 14.45 -8.34 -8.13
C SER A 184 14.04 -7.84 -9.52
N ALA A 185 14.36 -8.58 -10.58
CA ALA A 185 13.93 -8.27 -11.94
C ALA A 185 12.40 -8.17 -12.06
N SER A 186 11.66 -9.03 -11.35
CA SER A 186 10.20 -8.97 -11.31
C SER A 186 9.70 -7.72 -10.57
N GLN A 187 10.26 -7.38 -9.42
CA GLN A 187 9.89 -6.20 -8.66
C GLN A 187 10.17 -4.90 -9.41
N ARG A 188 11.25 -4.84 -10.21
CA ARG A 188 11.50 -3.71 -11.13
C ARG A 188 10.42 -3.58 -12.20
N ARG A 189 9.92 -4.70 -12.76
CA ARG A 189 8.78 -4.68 -13.70
C ARG A 189 7.49 -4.20 -13.02
N PHE A 190 7.20 -4.67 -11.80
CA PHE A 190 6.01 -4.25 -11.03
C PHE A 190 6.02 -2.76 -10.70
N ALA A 191 7.18 -2.12 -10.67
CA ALA A 191 7.29 -0.68 -10.45
C ALA A 191 6.53 0.17 -11.49
N ASN A 192 6.31 -0.37 -12.70
CA ASN A 192 5.60 0.29 -13.79
C ASN A 192 4.10 -0.09 -13.85
N GLU A 193 3.61 -0.97 -12.96
CA GLU A 193 2.20 -1.33 -12.90
C GLU A 193 1.38 -0.20 -12.24
N ARG A 194 0.08 -0.18 -12.52
CA ARG A 194 -0.84 0.77 -11.91
C ARG A 194 -0.82 0.62 -10.39
N ARG A 195 -0.79 1.75 -9.69
CA ARG A 195 -0.78 1.84 -8.23
C ARG A 195 -1.97 2.66 -7.74
N TRP A 196 -2.44 2.31 -6.55
CA TRP A 196 -3.47 3.05 -5.84
C TRP A 196 -2.90 3.57 -4.52
N SER A 197 -3.29 4.77 -4.15
CA SER A 197 -2.88 5.41 -2.92
C SER A 197 -3.36 4.65 -1.68
N PRO A 198 -2.75 4.88 -0.51
CA PRO A 198 -3.30 4.44 0.77
C PRO A 198 -4.77 4.86 0.91
N THR A 199 -5.55 4.04 1.59
CA THR A 199 -6.96 4.33 1.88
C THR A 199 -7.10 5.41 2.97
N SER A 200 -8.29 5.99 3.10
CA SER A 200 -8.59 6.93 4.18
C SER A 200 -8.38 6.31 5.57
N MET A 201 -8.66 5.01 5.74
CA MET A 201 -8.40 4.30 6.99
C MET A 201 -6.90 4.28 7.36
N GLN A 202 -6.02 4.07 6.38
CA GLN A 202 -4.56 4.13 6.58
C GLN A 202 -4.09 5.55 6.91
N ALA A 203 -4.67 6.57 6.27
CA ALA A 203 -4.40 7.97 6.60
C ALA A 203 -4.82 8.31 8.02
N GLN A 204 -6.04 7.95 8.42
CA GLN A 204 -6.53 8.14 9.79
C GLN A 204 -5.68 7.40 10.84
N GLN A 205 -5.19 6.18 10.51
CA GLN A 205 -4.32 5.44 11.43
C GLN A 205 -3.00 6.18 11.67
N ARG A 206 -2.42 6.76 10.64
CA ARG A 206 -1.23 7.61 10.76
C ARG A 206 -1.51 8.86 11.60
N ASP A 207 -2.62 9.56 11.31
CA ASP A 207 -2.96 10.82 11.97
C ASP A 207 -3.30 10.62 13.46
N ARG A 208 -3.77 9.42 13.85
CA ARG A 208 -3.98 9.06 15.28
C ARG A 208 -2.70 8.68 16.00
N ALA A 209 -1.66 8.30 15.29
CA ALA A 209 -0.39 7.90 15.86
C ALA A 209 0.56 9.09 16.12
N MET A 210 0.26 10.24 15.50
CA MET A 210 0.97 11.51 15.67
C MET A 210 0.46 12.23 16.91
#